data_76c5dbdb0f9139e9bccd2980ca9ee564
#
_entry.id   76c5dbdb0f9139e9bccd2980ca9ee564
#
_cell.length_a   1.000
_cell.length_b   1.000
_cell.length_c   1.000
_cell.angle_alpha   90.00
_cell.angle_beta   90.00
_cell.angle_gamma   90.00
#
_symmetry.space_group_name_H-M   'P 1'
#
loop_
_entity.id
_entity.type
_entity.pdbx_description
1 polymer ?
#
loop_
_entity_poly.entity_id
_entity_poly.type
_entity_poly.pdbx_seq_one_letter_code
_entity_poly.pdbx_strand_id
1 'polypeptide(L)'
;MIKKIIFYLSLISLILLTGCSFLTNQGTDVERPDMGQSPLYGKWTITKFISNKKSNQDNFKFKELIGEDLYFSNDSVLLANDYIKDASYKTKYVKLSNYLYQKFNLDYKNLGLEDSEVYTTYVFDSNSNSSLYYEVIKTSENTALLFDNGITLEIKLVDDKIKNEDLNSHILERKDEVLAKSSLFDLTGDKGFLIGFKTKLDSNIPSWNYKTLYLKFSDLKLENVYEMNNIILPRDDRFYEVSVQRESKSEETTDRLIARDYKTSNLLKRDSEIPKNEAEELREDNSLKTINFITNNYINVESLDRNTGKRTLRIYNLDKLEDKKALSYKDFISEDELKSEEKNIQALKEDPYNIGIYRDNGFWKLKGRLNTEDGKYSDFDLNLVLPYEVNKYNKINIPMTQIKNFKSRIKDGFVSPDNNFLITLENNYLRIYNISEGKIISSPIFEREIGDEASTIMTEWATGRYANIWQDELSSNKWGVKWIRS
;
A
#
# COMPACT_ATOMS: atom_id res chain seq x y z
N MET A 1 8.97 17.98 79.48
CA MET A 1 8.02 17.19 78.71
C MET A 1 8.12 17.50 77.23
N ILE A 2 8.12 18.74 76.83
CA ILE A 2 8.17 19.23 75.40
C ILE A 2 9.40 18.70 74.64
N LYS A 3 10.59 18.69 75.19
CA LYS A 3 11.80 18.20 74.50
C LYS A 3 11.77 16.71 74.14
N LYS A 4 11.10 15.88 75.00
CA LYS A 4 10.90 14.47 74.64
C LYS A 4 9.91 14.25 73.52
N ILE A 5 8.88 15.09 73.44
CA ILE A 5 7.87 15.03 72.31
C ILE A 5 8.51 15.40 71.04
N ILE A 6 9.33 16.46 70.97
CA ILE A 6 10.06 16.90 69.81
C ILE A 6 11.05 15.81 69.33
N PHE A 7 11.70 15.14 70.21
CA PHE A 7 12.61 14.03 69.89
C PHE A 7 11.88 12.83 69.30
N TYR A 8 10.70 12.45 69.79
CA TYR A 8 9.91 11.38 69.24
C TYR A 8 9.30 11.76 67.90
N LEU A 9 8.87 13.01 67.68
CA LEU A 9 8.38 13.54 66.40
C LEU A 9 9.49 13.54 65.36
N SER A 10 10.72 13.91 65.74
CA SER A 10 11.90 13.86 64.86
C SER A 10 12.26 12.43 64.47
N LEU A 11 12.16 11.48 65.42
CA LEU A 11 12.44 10.06 65.15
C LEU A 11 11.39 9.45 64.21
N ILE A 12 10.11 9.80 64.40
CA ILE A 12 9.02 9.35 63.50
C ILE A 12 9.18 9.97 62.11
N SER A 13 9.58 11.21 61.99
CA SER A 13 9.86 11.86 60.70
C SER A 13 11.05 11.19 59.99
N LEU A 14 12.06 10.73 60.69
CA LEU A 14 13.19 10.00 60.11
C LEU A 14 12.79 8.62 59.57
N ILE A 15 11.86 7.95 60.23
CA ILE A 15 11.34 6.64 59.80
C ILE A 15 10.43 6.77 58.58
N LEU A 16 9.69 7.90 58.45
CA LEU A 16 8.85 8.16 57.27
C LEU A 16 9.67 8.54 56.02
N LEU A 17 10.90 9.04 56.20
CA LEU A 17 11.79 9.37 55.07
C LEU A 17 12.54 8.14 54.50
N THR A 18 12.64 7.05 55.23
CA THR A 18 13.28 5.81 54.74
C THR A 18 12.31 4.85 54.07
N GLY A 19 11.00 5.15 54.12
CA GLY A 19 9.95 4.28 53.55
C GLY A 19 9.77 4.35 52.03
N CYS A 20 10.39 5.30 51.35
CA CYS A 20 10.20 5.46 49.91
C CYS A 20 11.23 4.77 49.00
N SER A 21 12.25 4.11 49.56
CA SER A 21 13.25 3.42 48.73
C SER A 21 13.08 1.90 48.63
N PHE A 22 12.04 1.32 49.28
CA PHE A 22 11.84 -0.12 49.26
C PHE A 22 10.69 -0.61 48.34
N LEU A 23 10.02 0.31 47.62
CA LEU A 23 8.90 -0.05 46.75
C LEU A 23 9.15 0.28 45.27
N THR A 24 10.38 0.61 44.88
CA THR A 24 10.70 0.91 43.48
C THR A 24 11.84 0.10 42.91
N ASN A 25 11.88 -1.21 43.16
CA ASN A 25 12.72 -2.08 42.37
C ASN A 25 12.11 -3.50 42.30
N GLN A 26 10.87 -3.59 41.85
CA GLN A 26 10.48 -4.67 40.97
C GLN A 26 10.34 -4.09 39.54
N GLY A 27 11.30 -3.28 39.13
CA GLY A 27 11.72 -3.26 37.77
C GLY A 27 12.28 -4.66 37.54
N THR A 28 11.64 -5.44 36.73
CA THR A 28 12.25 -6.57 36.07
C THR A 28 13.59 -6.07 35.56
N ASP A 29 14.68 -6.37 36.27
CA ASP A 29 16.01 -6.37 35.69
C ASP A 29 15.87 -7.31 34.48
N VAL A 30 15.75 -6.73 33.31
CA VAL A 30 15.93 -7.44 32.06
C VAL A 30 17.42 -7.77 32.10
N GLU A 31 17.78 -8.91 32.73
CA GLU A 31 19.07 -9.49 32.50
C GLU A 31 19.24 -9.54 31.00
N ARG A 32 20.22 -8.78 30.49
CA ARG A 32 20.64 -8.97 29.10
C ARG A 32 20.92 -10.46 28.99
N PRO A 33 20.21 -11.22 28.12
CA PRO A 33 20.60 -12.58 27.84
C PRO A 33 22.08 -12.52 27.47
N ASP A 34 22.86 -13.41 28.03
CA ASP A 34 24.29 -13.51 27.70
C ASP A 34 24.37 -13.66 26.17
N MET A 35 24.75 -12.57 25.47
CA MET A 35 24.58 -12.41 24.02
C MET A 35 25.68 -13.15 23.27
N GLY A 36 25.98 -14.37 23.70
CA GLY A 36 26.83 -15.28 22.92
C GLY A 36 26.15 -15.77 21.62
N GLN A 37 24.81 -15.76 21.56
CA GLN A 37 24.07 -16.28 20.42
C GLN A 37 22.77 -15.50 20.22
N SER A 38 22.38 -15.25 18.96
CA SER A 38 21.11 -14.63 18.63
C SER A 38 19.94 -15.41 19.24
N PRO A 39 18.92 -14.74 19.83
CA PRO A 39 17.74 -15.44 20.38
C PRO A 39 16.95 -16.22 19.33
N LEU A 40 17.18 -15.94 18.05
CA LEU A 40 16.55 -16.59 16.90
C LEU A 40 17.52 -17.49 16.12
N TYR A 41 18.75 -17.68 16.64
CA TYR A 41 19.78 -18.41 15.92
C TYR A 41 19.29 -19.75 15.36
N GLY A 42 19.55 -19.96 14.05
CA GLY A 42 19.20 -21.19 13.36
C GLY A 42 18.64 -20.95 11.96
N LYS A 43 18.32 -22.06 11.33
CA LYS A 43 17.62 -22.13 10.04
C LYS A 43 16.13 -22.31 10.30
N TRP A 44 15.33 -21.43 9.78
CA TRP A 44 13.88 -21.42 9.85
C TRP A 44 13.27 -21.56 8.47
N THR A 45 12.02 -22.01 8.38
CA THR A 45 11.27 -22.05 7.12
C THR A 45 9.91 -21.39 7.32
N ILE A 46 9.46 -20.63 6.34
CA ILE A 46 8.12 -20.02 6.34
C ILE A 46 7.08 -21.11 6.11
N THR A 47 6.18 -21.31 7.07
CA THR A 47 5.16 -22.37 7.01
C THR A 47 3.79 -21.84 6.64
N LYS A 48 3.50 -20.58 7.00
CA LYS A 48 2.17 -20.01 6.79
C LYS A 48 2.21 -18.50 6.65
N PHE A 49 1.36 -17.97 5.81
CA PHE A 49 1.02 -16.56 5.76
C PHE A 49 -0.24 -16.31 6.60
N ILE A 50 -0.18 -15.33 7.50
CA ILE A 50 -1.30 -14.92 8.35
C ILE A 50 -1.67 -13.50 7.93
N SER A 51 -2.83 -13.32 7.33
CA SER A 51 -3.31 -11.99 6.97
C SER A 51 -3.86 -11.28 8.21
N ASN A 52 -3.37 -10.10 8.51
CA ASN A 52 -3.88 -9.27 9.60
C ASN A 52 -5.22 -8.61 9.26
N LYS A 53 -5.69 -8.72 8.01
CA LYS A 53 -6.97 -8.21 7.51
C LYS A 53 -7.55 -9.18 6.50
N LYS A 54 -8.88 -9.18 6.37
CA LYS A 54 -9.64 -10.04 5.43
C LYS A 54 -9.44 -9.64 3.97
N SER A 55 -8.21 -9.55 3.46
CA SER A 55 -7.96 -9.32 2.05
C SER A 55 -7.48 -10.61 1.39
N ASN A 56 -8.24 -11.10 0.44
CA ASN A 56 -7.94 -12.37 -0.25
C ASN A 56 -6.83 -12.23 -1.32
N GLN A 57 -6.37 -11.04 -1.65
CA GLN A 57 -5.50 -10.79 -2.80
C GLN A 57 -4.03 -10.61 -2.49
N ASP A 58 -3.69 -10.04 -1.32
CA ASP A 58 -2.29 -10.00 -0.88
C ASP A 58 -1.73 -11.38 -0.53
N ASN A 59 -2.62 -12.34 -0.34
CA ASN A 59 -2.27 -13.72 -0.04
C ASN A 59 -1.46 -14.42 -1.15
N PHE A 60 -1.55 -14.00 -2.41
CA PHE A 60 -0.90 -14.71 -3.51
C PHE A 60 0.61 -14.45 -3.56
N LYS A 61 1.03 -13.18 -3.42
CA LYS A 61 2.45 -12.78 -3.45
C LYS A 61 3.26 -13.35 -2.28
N PHE A 62 2.62 -13.48 -1.11
CA PHE A 62 3.26 -14.03 0.09
C PHE A 62 3.14 -15.54 0.21
N LYS A 63 2.25 -16.17 -0.54
CA LYS A 63 2.20 -17.64 -0.65
C LYS A 63 3.44 -18.21 -1.34
N GLU A 64 4.08 -17.45 -2.23
CA GLU A 64 5.35 -17.82 -2.84
C GLU A 64 6.50 -17.90 -1.83
N LEU A 65 6.37 -17.21 -0.68
CA LEU A 65 7.35 -17.30 0.40
C LEU A 65 7.19 -18.55 1.26
N ILE A 66 6.07 -19.26 1.16
CA ILE A 66 5.86 -20.48 1.93
C ILE A 66 6.83 -21.56 1.42
N GLY A 67 7.63 -22.10 2.34
CA GLY A 67 8.69 -23.03 2.04
C GLY A 67 10.07 -22.38 1.86
N GLU A 68 10.15 -21.05 1.78
CA GLU A 68 11.43 -20.35 1.74
C GLU A 68 12.15 -20.43 3.09
N ASP A 69 13.47 -20.54 3.02
CA ASP A 69 14.35 -20.62 4.17
C ASP A 69 14.78 -19.26 4.68
N LEU A 70 14.91 -19.17 5.99
CA LEU A 70 15.36 -18.02 6.75
C LEU A 70 16.54 -18.41 7.61
N TYR A 71 17.55 -17.56 7.68
CA TYR A 71 18.72 -17.80 8.53
C TYR A 71 18.91 -16.62 9.47
N PHE A 72 18.91 -16.88 10.77
CA PHE A 72 19.24 -15.90 11.78
C PHE A 72 20.58 -16.29 12.40
N SER A 73 21.66 -15.60 12.02
CA SER A 73 22.97 -15.77 12.67
C SER A 73 23.15 -14.76 13.80
N ASN A 74 24.33 -14.73 14.42
CA ASN A 74 24.61 -13.78 15.49
C ASN A 74 24.71 -12.34 15.01
N ASP A 75 25.13 -12.14 13.77
CA ASP A 75 25.47 -10.86 13.15
C ASP A 75 24.81 -10.64 11.79
N SER A 76 24.08 -11.60 11.27
CA SER A 76 23.42 -11.47 9.98
C SER A 76 22.05 -12.16 9.94
N VAL A 77 21.20 -11.70 9.05
CA VAL A 77 19.91 -12.32 8.74
C VAL A 77 19.75 -12.45 7.25
N LEU A 78 19.34 -13.63 6.81
CA LEU A 78 18.91 -13.90 5.45
C LEU A 78 17.45 -14.33 5.48
N LEU A 79 16.57 -13.53 4.89
CA LEU A 79 15.14 -13.80 4.75
C LEU A 79 14.79 -13.81 3.27
N ALA A 80 14.50 -14.97 2.72
CA ALA A 80 14.27 -15.09 1.28
C ALA A 80 15.37 -14.41 0.47
N ASN A 81 15.14 -13.24 -0.12
CA ASN A 81 16.13 -12.47 -0.87
C ASN A 81 16.73 -11.29 -0.09
N ASP A 82 16.37 -11.14 1.17
CA ASP A 82 16.79 -10.02 2.00
C ASP A 82 17.96 -10.41 2.91
N TYR A 83 19.09 -9.73 2.75
CA TYR A 83 20.30 -10.02 3.53
C TYR A 83 20.73 -8.80 4.34
N ILE A 84 20.64 -8.93 5.66
CA ILE A 84 21.15 -7.95 6.62
C ILE A 84 22.51 -8.41 7.09
N LYS A 85 23.56 -7.73 6.67
CA LYS A 85 24.95 -8.13 6.95
C LYS A 85 25.35 -7.92 8.42
N ASP A 86 24.93 -6.80 9.00
CA ASP A 86 25.31 -6.40 10.36
C ASP A 86 24.05 -6.30 11.22
N ALA A 87 23.37 -7.43 11.39
CA ALA A 87 22.14 -7.52 12.19
C ALA A 87 22.42 -7.40 13.69
N SER A 88 21.58 -6.67 14.39
CA SER A 88 21.55 -6.61 15.84
C SER A 88 20.17 -6.97 16.39
N TYR A 89 20.14 -7.55 17.58
CA TYR A 89 18.94 -8.08 18.18
C TYR A 89 18.64 -7.39 19.51
N LYS A 90 17.38 -7.03 19.73
CA LYS A 90 16.88 -6.54 21.03
C LYS A 90 15.66 -7.34 21.41
N THR A 91 15.67 -7.91 22.61
CA THR A 91 14.60 -8.77 23.09
C THR A 91 13.83 -8.06 24.20
N LYS A 92 12.52 -8.25 24.21
CA LYS A 92 11.60 -7.74 25.21
C LYS A 92 10.64 -8.85 25.63
N TYR A 93 10.32 -8.91 26.93
CA TYR A 93 9.34 -9.84 27.48
C TYR A 93 7.96 -9.18 27.52
N VAL A 94 6.95 -9.83 26.98
CA VAL A 94 5.62 -9.25 26.78
C VAL A 94 4.52 -10.29 26.99
N LYS A 95 3.33 -9.83 27.43
CA LYS A 95 2.13 -10.67 27.43
C LYS A 95 1.54 -10.75 26.02
N LEU A 96 1.47 -11.97 25.48
CA LEU A 96 1.14 -12.24 24.08
C LEU A 96 -0.19 -11.61 23.65
N SER A 97 -1.27 -11.83 24.43
CA SER A 97 -2.60 -11.30 24.11
C SER A 97 -2.62 -9.79 23.96
N ASN A 98 -2.04 -9.08 24.95
CA ASN A 98 -2.01 -7.63 24.95
C ASN A 98 -1.15 -7.09 23.81
N TYR A 99 -0.02 -7.72 23.58
CA TYR A 99 0.94 -7.27 22.58
C TYR A 99 0.42 -7.43 21.16
N LEU A 100 -0.12 -8.60 20.83
CA LEU A 100 -0.72 -8.88 19.53
C LEU A 100 -1.91 -7.95 19.26
N TYR A 101 -2.78 -7.76 20.24
CA TYR A 101 -3.94 -6.90 20.07
C TYR A 101 -3.55 -5.43 19.87
N GLN A 102 -2.72 -4.87 20.76
CA GLN A 102 -2.39 -3.44 20.73
C GLN A 102 -1.54 -3.05 19.53
N LYS A 103 -0.61 -3.91 19.11
CA LYS A 103 0.36 -3.55 18.08
C LYS A 103 -0.05 -4.00 16.68
N PHE A 104 -0.63 -5.19 16.59
CA PHE A 104 -0.93 -5.82 15.29
C PHE A 104 -2.43 -5.99 15.03
N ASN A 105 -3.28 -5.67 16.02
CA ASN A 105 -4.73 -5.90 15.96
C ASN A 105 -5.08 -7.37 15.65
N LEU A 106 -4.33 -8.28 16.24
CA LEU A 106 -4.50 -9.73 16.12
C LEU A 106 -4.99 -10.32 17.43
N ASP A 107 -5.96 -11.24 17.35
CA ASP A 107 -6.37 -12.05 18.48
C ASP A 107 -5.57 -13.36 18.47
N TYR A 108 -4.83 -13.63 19.56
CA TYR A 108 -4.03 -14.84 19.73
C TYR A 108 -4.85 -16.12 19.62
N LYS A 109 -6.15 -16.09 19.97
CA LYS A 109 -7.07 -17.23 19.85
C LYS A 109 -7.31 -17.61 18.38
N ASN A 110 -7.39 -16.61 17.51
CA ASN A 110 -7.57 -16.86 16.08
C ASN A 110 -6.33 -17.50 15.44
N LEU A 111 -5.18 -17.40 16.13
CA LEU A 111 -3.94 -18.05 15.73
C LEU A 111 -3.76 -19.45 16.36
N GLY A 112 -4.71 -19.87 17.19
CA GLY A 112 -4.61 -21.15 17.91
C GLY A 112 -3.54 -21.16 18.99
N LEU A 113 -3.20 -19.98 19.54
CA LEU A 113 -2.16 -19.81 20.58
C LEU A 113 -2.79 -19.72 21.96
N GLU A 114 -2.01 -20.07 22.98
CA GLU A 114 -2.35 -19.83 24.38
C GLU A 114 -1.83 -18.48 24.86
N ASP A 115 -2.58 -17.81 25.76
CA ASP A 115 -2.15 -16.54 26.31
C ASP A 115 -1.04 -16.75 27.34
N SER A 116 0.16 -16.46 26.94
CA SER A 116 1.37 -16.61 27.76
C SER A 116 2.23 -15.36 27.72
N GLU A 117 3.22 -15.31 28.56
CA GLU A 117 4.30 -14.35 28.45
C GLU A 117 5.37 -14.90 27.50
N VAL A 118 5.78 -14.09 26.54
CA VAL A 118 6.67 -14.50 25.45
C VAL A 118 7.77 -13.47 25.20
N TYR A 119 8.85 -13.92 24.59
CA TYR A 119 9.88 -13.01 24.10
C TYR A 119 9.55 -12.52 22.70
N THR A 120 9.55 -11.21 22.51
CA THR A 120 9.59 -10.58 21.20
C THR A 120 11.01 -10.07 20.92
N THR A 121 11.53 -10.40 19.76
CA THR A 121 12.88 -10.01 19.33
C THR A 121 12.75 -9.05 18.16
N TYR A 122 13.36 -7.89 18.32
CA TYR A 122 13.51 -6.88 17.27
C TYR A 122 14.83 -7.10 16.55
N VAL A 123 14.78 -7.16 15.23
CA VAL A 123 15.95 -7.26 14.35
C VAL A 123 16.21 -5.90 13.72
N PHE A 124 17.41 -5.39 13.89
CA PHE A 124 17.85 -4.10 13.37
C PHE A 124 19.06 -4.28 12.46
N ASP A 125 19.18 -3.40 11.49
CA ASP A 125 20.45 -3.20 10.79
C ASP A 125 21.31 -2.20 11.58
N SER A 126 22.48 -2.62 11.99
CA SER A 126 23.42 -1.79 12.77
C SER A 126 24.01 -0.63 11.94
N ASN A 127 24.03 -0.74 10.62
CA ASN A 127 24.60 0.26 9.72
C ASN A 127 23.60 1.35 9.31
N SER A 128 22.29 1.09 9.40
CA SER A 128 21.24 2.02 8.98
C SER A 128 20.56 2.72 10.15
N ASN A 129 21.30 3.48 10.97
CA ASN A 129 20.76 4.26 12.09
C ASN A 129 19.77 3.48 12.99
N SER A 130 20.00 2.18 13.18
CA SER A 130 19.14 1.30 13.96
C SER A 130 17.69 1.19 13.44
N SER A 131 17.49 1.19 12.15
CA SER A 131 16.17 0.93 11.56
C SER A 131 15.69 -0.46 11.91
N LEU A 132 14.45 -0.56 12.41
CA LEU A 132 13.79 -1.83 12.67
C LEU A 132 13.49 -2.52 11.36
N TYR A 133 14.02 -3.73 11.17
CA TYR A 133 13.74 -4.58 10.01
C TYR A 133 12.60 -5.55 10.26
N TYR A 134 12.77 -6.39 11.29
CA TYR A 134 11.78 -7.41 11.61
C TYR A 134 11.48 -7.42 13.11
N GLU A 135 10.30 -7.88 13.40
CA GLU A 135 9.91 -8.23 14.75
C GLU A 135 9.46 -9.69 14.79
N VAL A 136 10.03 -10.47 15.68
CA VAL A 136 9.79 -11.91 15.77
C VAL A 136 9.32 -12.26 17.17
N ILE A 137 8.16 -12.90 17.28
CA ILE A 137 7.61 -13.40 18.55
C ILE A 137 7.73 -14.91 18.56
N LYS A 138 8.56 -15.46 19.43
CA LYS A 138 8.62 -16.92 19.67
C LYS A 138 7.36 -17.37 20.39
N THR A 139 6.56 -18.19 19.74
CA THR A 139 5.34 -18.77 20.30
C THR A 139 5.57 -20.15 20.92
N SER A 140 6.68 -20.81 20.52
CA SER A 140 7.19 -22.05 21.12
C SER A 140 8.69 -22.16 20.89
N GLU A 141 9.33 -23.24 21.32
CA GLU A 141 10.75 -23.48 21.04
C GLU A 141 11.06 -23.48 19.53
N ASN A 142 10.16 -24.05 18.74
CA ASN A 142 10.38 -24.30 17.31
C ASN A 142 9.43 -23.50 16.40
N THR A 143 8.61 -22.58 16.93
CA THR A 143 7.66 -21.80 16.14
C THR A 143 7.72 -20.34 16.54
N ALA A 144 7.66 -19.45 15.57
CA ALA A 144 7.60 -18.03 15.81
C ALA A 144 6.70 -17.33 14.77
N LEU A 145 6.25 -16.14 15.13
CA LEU A 145 5.56 -15.20 14.24
C LEU A 145 6.54 -14.10 13.87
N LEU A 146 6.75 -13.90 12.59
CA LEU A 146 7.55 -12.83 12.04
C LEU A 146 6.62 -11.73 11.51
N PHE A 147 6.84 -10.51 11.96
CA PHE A 147 6.07 -9.33 11.57
C PHE A 147 6.94 -8.38 10.78
N ASP A 148 6.42 -7.96 9.66
CA ASP A 148 6.99 -6.90 8.83
C ASP A 148 5.88 -6.12 8.11
N ASN A 149 5.87 -4.79 8.27
CA ASN A 149 5.01 -3.84 7.53
C ASN A 149 3.54 -4.27 7.31
N GLY A 150 2.93 -4.87 8.35
CA GLY A 150 1.54 -5.34 8.30
C GLY A 150 1.36 -6.76 7.77
N ILE A 151 2.45 -7.45 7.48
CA ILE A 151 2.50 -8.86 7.14
C ILE A 151 2.85 -9.66 8.37
N THR A 152 2.23 -10.82 8.51
CA THR A 152 2.56 -11.80 9.55
C THR A 152 2.81 -13.15 8.90
N LEU A 153 4.00 -13.68 9.15
CA LEU A 153 4.41 -15.01 8.70
C LEU A 153 4.60 -15.92 9.90
N GLU A 154 4.11 -17.15 9.82
CA GLU A 154 4.50 -18.19 10.75
C GLU A 154 5.76 -18.87 10.22
N ILE A 155 6.78 -18.95 11.07
CA ILE A 155 8.05 -19.58 10.76
C ILE A 155 8.33 -20.72 11.73
N LYS A 156 8.97 -21.78 11.24
CA LYS A 156 9.31 -22.96 12.02
C LYS A 156 10.80 -23.23 11.96
N LEU A 157 11.41 -23.48 13.12
CA LEU A 157 12.81 -23.87 13.23
C LEU A 157 13.02 -25.25 12.60
N VAL A 158 13.95 -25.34 11.66
CA VAL A 158 14.31 -26.57 10.94
C VAL A 158 15.63 -27.12 11.45
N ASP A 159 16.61 -26.24 11.74
CA ASP A 159 17.91 -26.63 12.26
C ASP A 159 18.39 -25.54 13.23
N ASP A 160 18.84 -25.93 14.41
CA ASP A 160 19.43 -25.05 15.43
C ASP A 160 20.92 -24.75 15.16
N LYS A 161 21.50 -25.33 14.08
CA LYS A 161 22.89 -25.13 13.65
C LYS A 161 22.93 -24.58 12.25
N ILE A 162 23.57 -23.43 12.11
CA ILE A 162 23.85 -22.86 10.80
C ILE A 162 25.23 -23.32 10.38
N LYS A 163 25.30 -24.06 9.27
CA LYS A 163 26.58 -24.34 8.63
C LYS A 163 26.98 -23.11 7.82
N ASN A 164 28.16 -22.55 8.13
CA ASN A 164 28.68 -21.37 7.40
C ASN A 164 28.80 -21.62 5.89
N GLU A 165 28.98 -22.87 5.47
CA GLU A 165 29.00 -23.26 4.07
C GLU A 165 27.62 -23.11 3.41
N ASP A 166 26.54 -23.50 4.10
CA ASP A 166 25.19 -23.35 3.59
C ASP A 166 24.77 -21.87 3.50
N LEU A 167 25.11 -21.09 4.52
CA LEU A 167 24.84 -19.65 4.51
C LEU A 167 25.65 -18.93 3.41
N ASN A 168 26.93 -19.27 3.26
CA ASN A 168 27.81 -18.68 2.25
C ASN A 168 27.44 -19.13 0.83
N SER A 169 27.03 -20.39 0.62
CA SER A 169 26.57 -20.85 -0.69
C SER A 169 25.26 -20.15 -1.09
N HIS A 170 24.32 -20.02 -0.18
CA HIS A 170 23.10 -19.25 -0.44
C HIS A 170 23.36 -17.75 -0.65
N ILE A 171 24.34 -17.17 0.05
CA ILE A 171 24.75 -15.77 -0.17
C ILE A 171 25.51 -15.65 -1.51
N LEU A 172 26.32 -16.63 -1.92
CA LEU A 172 27.09 -16.62 -3.17
C LEU A 172 26.21 -16.96 -4.38
N GLU A 173 25.38 -17.98 -4.31
CA GLU A 173 24.40 -18.29 -5.36
C GLU A 173 23.40 -17.14 -5.56
N ARG A 174 23.06 -16.43 -4.48
CA ARG A 174 22.19 -15.26 -4.53
C ARG A 174 22.94 -13.96 -4.79
N LYS A 175 24.27 -13.86 -4.65
CA LYS A 175 25.00 -12.63 -4.99
C LYS A 175 24.88 -12.26 -6.46
N ASP A 176 24.84 -13.23 -7.34
CA ASP A 176 24.63 -12.98 -8.78
C ASP A 176 23.14 -12.71 -9.09
N GLU A 177 22.21 -13.24 -8.29
CA GLU A 177 20.78 -12.92 -8.35
C GLU A 177 20.38 -11.70 -7.52
N VAL A 178 21.04 -11.45 -6.39
CA VAL A 178 20.76 -10.35 -5.42
C VAL A 178 21.28 -9.01 -5.90
N LEU A 179 22.34 -8.97 -6.74
CA LEU A 179 22.67 -7.76 -7.51
C LEU A 179 21.58 -7.39 -8.52
N ALA A 180 20.65 -8.32 -8.80
CA ALA A 180 19.51 -8.11 -9.69
C ALA A 180 18.16 -7.98 -8.97
N LYS A 181 18.05 -8.28 -7.67
CA LYS A 181 16.75 -8.35 -6.96
C LYS A 181 16.88 -7.67 -5.59
N SER A 182 16.34 -6.45 -5.49
CA SER A 182 16.19 -5.75 -4.21
C SER A 182 15.29 -6.52 -3.23
N SER A 183 15.47 -6.26 -1.94
CA SER A 183 14.73 -6.84 -0.83
C SER A 183 13.20 -6.77 -1.04
N LEU A 184 12.48 -7.82 -0.65
CA LEU A 184 11.01 -7.88 -0.66
C LEU A 184 10.38 -6.86 0.29
N PHE A 185 11.13 -6.49 1.32
CA PHE A 185 10.65 -5.74 2.48
C PHE A 185 11.36 -4.39 2.67
N ASP A 186 12.29 -4.06 1.76
CA ASP A 186 13.08 -2.85 1.89
C ASP A 186 12.25 -1.60 1.58
N LEU A 187 11.88 -0.85 2.62
CA LEU A 187 11.23 0.46 2.49
C LEU A 187 12.24 1.57 2.18
N THR A 188 13.53 1.36 2.40
CA THR A 188 14.59 2.34 2.15
C THR A 188 15.24 2.18 0.78
N GLY A 189 15.07 1.02 0.13
CA GLY A 189 15.62 0.68 -1.17
C GLY A 189 14.81 1.21 -2.34
N ASP A 190 14.79 0.42 -3.40
CA ASP A 190 14.11 0.76 -4.65
C ASP A 190 12.59 0.93 -4.49
N LYS A 191 12.05 1.97 -5.10
CA LYS A 191 10.61 2.24 -5.13
C LYS A 191 10.16 2.52 -6.55
N GLY A 192 8.99 1.99 -6.86
CA GLY A 192 8.26 2.30 -8.08
C GLY A 192 6.95 2.99 -7.74
N PHE A 193 6.62 4.06 -8.43
CA PHE A 193 5.34 4.72 -8.30
C PHE A 193 4.66 4.79 -9.66
N LEU A 194 3.49 4.17 -9.75
CA LEU A 194 2.59 4.31 -10.89
C LEU A 194 1.52 5.34 -10.57
N ILE A 195 1.36 6.32 -11.44
CA ILE A 195 0.29 7.29 -11.37
C ILE A 195 -0.42 7.37 -12.71
N GLY A 196 -1.72 7.12 -12.69
CA GLY A 196 -2.61 7.27 -13.82
C GLY A 196 -3.43 8.54 -13.72
N PHE A 197 -3.55 9.27 -14.82
CA PHE A 197 -4.37 10.46 -14.90
C PHE A 197 -5.14 10.53 -16.20
N LYS A 198 -6.20 11.29 -16.14
CA LYS A 198 -6.97 11.71 -17.27
C LYS A 198 -6.83 13.21 -17.50
N THR A 199 -6.82 13.60 -18.77
CA THR A 199 -6.87 15.00 -19.21
C THR A 199 -8.02 15.18 -20.20
N LYS A 200 -8.70 16.30 -20.11
CA LYS A 200 -9.80 16.59 -21.02
C LYS A 200 -9.27 16.86 -22.43
N LEU A 201 -9.91 16.29 -23.42
CA LEU A 201 -9.64 16.61 -24.81
C LEU A 201 -10.57 17.73 -25.27
N ASP A 202 -10.03 18.65 -26.07
CA ASP A 202 -10.82 19.66 -26.74
C ASP A 202 -11.62 19.01 -27.89
N SER A 203 -12.89 18.72 -27.61
CA SER A 203 -13.79 18.09 -28.56
C SER A 203 -15.24 18.43 -28.24
N ASN A 204 -16.10 18.42 -29.27
CA ASN A 204 -17.54 18.70 -29.13
C ASN A 204 -18.28 17.62 -28.31
N ILE A 205 -17.71 16.44 -28.20
CA ILE A 205 -18.23 15.31 -27.40
C ILE A 205 -17.26 15.06 -26.26
N PRO A 206 -17.73 14.97 -25.01
CA PRO A 206 -16.85 14.73 -23.87
C PRO A 206 -15.88 13.58 -24.12
N SER A 207 -14.60 13.86 -24.08
CA SER A 207 -13.53 12.91 -24.38
C SER A 207 -12.35 13.12 -23.44
N TRP A 208 -11.68 12.05 -23.10
CA TRP A 208 -10.57 12.05 -22.17
C TRP A 208 -9.38 11.32 -22.77
N ASN A 209 -8.20 11.86 -22.54
CA ASN A 209 -6.93 11.19 -22.77
C ASN A 209 -6.44 10.59 -21.46
N TYR A 210 -6.05 9.33 -21.50
CA TYR A 210 -5.55 8.59 -20.33
C TYR A 210 -4.07 8.32 -20.51
N LYS A 211 -3.30 8.57 -19.45
CA LYS A 211 -1.87 8.30 -19.41
C LYS A 211 -1.44 7.75 -18.07
N THR A 212 -0.38 6.97 -18.08
CA THR A 212 0.28 6.46 -16.88
C THR A 212 1.74 6.88 -16.90
N LEU A 213 2.23 7.40 -15.77
CA LEU A 213 3.66 7.55 -15.52
C LEU A 213 4.11 6.49 -14.52
N TYR A 214 5.26 5.89 -14.81
CA TYR A 214 6.01 5.11 -13.86
C TYR A 214 7.27 5.86 -13.46
N LEU A 215 7.47 6.04 -12.15
CA LEU A 215 8.61 6.73 -11.55
C LEU A 215 9.40 5.71 -10.74
N LYS A 216 10.68 5.50 -11.11
CA LYS A 216 11.60 4.63 -10.37
C LYS A 216 12.51 5.46 -9.50
N PHE A 217 12.55 5.12 -8.23
CA PHE A 217 13.45 5.73 -7.25
C PHE A 217 14.42 4.69 -6.71
N SER A 218 15.68 5.09 -6.50
CA SER A 218 16.70 4.31 -5.83
C SER A 218 17.58 5.25 -5.02
N ASP A 219 17.96 4.87 -3.82
CA ASP A 219 18.85 5.64 -2.93
C ASP A 219 18.55 7.14 -2.87
N LEU A 220 17.32 7.52 -2.62
CA LEU A 220 16.86 8.91 -2.55
C LEU A 220 16.97 9.70 -3.87
N LYS A 221 17.12 9.01 -5.01
CA LYS A 221 17.17 9.62 -6.34
C LYS A 221 16.06 9.10 -7.23
N LEU A 222 15.53 9.98 -8.07
CA LEU A 222 14.70 9.58 -9.19
C LEU A 222 15.63 9.06 -10.30
N GLU A 223 15.51 7.78 -10.66
CA GLU A 223 16.35 7.15 -11.69
C GLU A 223 15.73 7.23 -13.07
N ASN A 224 14.49 6.75 -13.18
CA ASN A 224 13.81 6.61 -14.45
C ASN A 224 12.36 7.08 -14.39
N VAL A 225 11.91 7.64 -15.48
CA VAL A 225 10.50 8.01 -15.71
C VAL A 225 10.06 7.46 -17.05
N TYR A 226 8.97 6.70 -17.03
CA TYR A 226 8.35 6.15 -18.24
C TYR A 226 6.93 6.70 -18.37
N GLU A 227 6.57 7.16 -19.57
CA GLU A 227 5.22 7.60 -19.91
C GLU A 227 4.57 6.57 -20.84
N MET A 228 3.38 6.14 -20.48
CA MET A 228 2.60 5.16 -21.24
C MET A 228 1.23 5.72 -21.58
N ASN A 229 0.72 5.38 -22.75
CA ASN A 229 -0.65 5.67 -23.12
C ASN A 229 -1.61 4.72 -22.39
N ASN A 230 -2.82 5.18 -22.14
CA ASN A 230 -3.85 4.48 -21.37
C ASN A 230 -3.48 4.27 -19.90
N ILE A 231 -4.31 3.57 -19.16
CA ILE A 231 -4.05 3.23 -17.78
C ILE A 231 -3.39 1.85 -17.74
N ILE A 232 -2.17 1.82 -17.21
CA ILE A 232 -1.40 0.61 -17.00
C ILE A 232 -1.35 0.35 -15.51
N LEU A 233 -1.88 -0.79 -15.08
CA LEU A 233 -1.95 -1.16 -13.66
C LEU A 233 -1.40 -2.55 -13.42
N PRO A 234 -0.72 -2.78 -12.27
CA PRO A 234 -0.22 -4.09 -11.90
C PRO A 234 -1.39 -4.96 -11.41
N ARG A 235 -1.45 -6.20 -11.88
CA ARG A 235 -2.40 -7.22 -11.40
C ARG A 235 -1.72 -8.56 -11.35
N ASP A 236 -1.83 -9.21 -10.21
CA ASP A 236 -1.18 -10.49 -9.95
C ASP A 236 0.32 -10.44 -10.29
N ASP A 237 0.74 -11.18 -11.31
CA ASP A 237 2.12 -11.27 -11.79
C ASP A 237 2.40 -10.46 -13.06
N ARG A 238 1.45 -9.64 -13.54
CA ARG A 238 1.52 -8.94 -14.82
C ARG A 238 0.92 -7.54 -14.79
N PHE A 239 1.00 -6.85 -15.91
CA PHE A 239 0.32 -5.57 -16.12
C PHE A 239 -0.90 -5.72 -17.01
N TYR A 240 -1.94 -4.93 -16.70
CA TYR A 240 -3.13 -4.76 -17.51
C TYR A 240 -3.16 -3.35 -18.08
N GLU A 241 -3.63 -3.27 -19.35
CA GLU A 241 -3.98 -2.00 -19.99
C GLU A 241 -5.49 -1.82 -19.90
N VAL A 242 -5.92 -0.66 -19.38
CA VAL A 242 -7.33 -0.26 -19.39
C VAL A 242 -7.49 0.97 -20.27
N SER A 243 -8.38 0.88 -21.24
CA SER A 243 -8.62 1.92 -22.24
C SER A 243 -10.11 2.14 -22.48
N VAL A 244 -10.45 3.35 -22.91
CA VAL A 244 -11.78 3.69 -23.42
C VAL A 244 -11.66 3.91 -24.93
N GLN A 245 -12.32 3.07 -25.71
CA GLN A 245 -12.35 3.13 -27.16
C GLN A 245 -13.70 3.65 -27.63
N ARG A 246 -13.69 4.66 -28.48
CA ARG A 246 -14.90 5.27 -29.02
C ARG A 246 -15.22 4.72 -30.41
N GLU A 247 -16.44 4.24 -30.55
CA GLU A 247 -17.01 3.82 -31.83
C GLU A 247 -18.13 4.77 -32.20
N SER A 248 -18.09 5.30 -33.42
CA SER A 248 -19.15 6.13 -33.99
C SER A 248 -19.70 5.46 -35.24
N LYS A 249 -21.00 5.15 -35.23
CA LYS A 249 -21.71 4.57 -36.37
C LYS A 249 -22.95 5.42 -36.63
N SER A 250 -23.02 6.05 -37.80
CA SER A 250 -24.10 6.97 -38.16
C SER A 250 -24.25 8.08 -37.09
N GLU A 251 -25.36 8.12 -36.37
CA GLU A 251 -25.66 9.11 -35.33
C GLU A 251 -25.33 8.61 -33.91
N GLU A 252 -25.04 7.32 -33.75
CA GLU A 252 -24.73 6.70 -32.47
C GLU A 252 -23.22 6.75 -32.17
N THR A 253 -22.91 7.13 -30.96
CA THR A 253 -21.54 7.11 -30.43
C THR A 253 -21.50 6.36 -29.11
N THR A 254 -20.73 5.30 -29.10
CA THR A 254 -20.60 4.38 -27.94
C THR A 254 -19.17 4.26 -27.52
N ASP A 255 -18.90 4.39 -26.23
CA ASP A 255 -17.61 4.09 -25.66
C ASP A 255 -17.57 2.65 -25.13
N ARG A 256 -16.50 1.95 -25.47
CA ARG A 256 -16.16 0.62 -24.95
C ARG A 256 -15.03 0.78 -23.95
N LEU A 257 -15.22 0.35 -22.72
CA LEU A 257 -14.17 0.22 -21.72
C LEU A 257 -13.59 -1.20 -21.84
N ILE A 258 -12.29 -1.30 -22.05
CA ILE A 258 -11.61 -2.57 -22.29
C ILE A 258 -10.46 -2.69 -21.30
N ALA A 259 -10.40 -3.81 -20.57
CA ALA A 259 -9.30 -4.21 -19.71
C ALA A 259 -8.68 -5.52 -20.24
N ARG A 260 -7.38 -5.53 -20.46
CA ARG A 260 -6.67 -6.68 -21.03
C ARG A 260 -5.21 -6.73 -20.58
N ASP A 261 -4.60 -7.89 -20.72
CA ASP A 261 -3.17 -8.06 -20.48
C ASP A 261 -2.34 -7.09 -21.34
N TYR A 262 -1.37 -6.40 -20.72
CA TYR A 262 -0.59 -5.36 -21.36
C TYR A 262 0.35 -5.90 -22.47
N LYS A 263 0.91 -7.12 -22.28
CA LYS A 263 1.76 -7.75 -23.29
C LYS A 263 0.96 -8.11 -24.52
N THR A 264 -0.20 -8.72 -24.33
CA THR A 264 -1.14 -9.05 -25.42
C THR A 264 -1.59 -7.79 -26.16
N SER A 265 -1.91 -6.70 -25.44
CA SER A 265 -2.26 -5.41 -26.02
C SER A 265 -1.21 -4.88 -27.00
N ASN A 266 0.06 -5.04 -26.69
CA ASN A 266 1.15 -4.57 -27.56
C ASN A 266 1.39 -5.47 -28.78
N LEU A 267 1.09 -6.76 -28.70
CA LEU A 267 1.14 -7.67 -29.83
C LEU A 267 0.01 -7.36 -30.85
N LEU A 268 -1.17 -7.06 -30.36
CA LEU A 268 -2.37 -6.79 -31.17
C LEU A 268 -2.35 -5.46 -31.93
N LYS A 269 -1.52 -4.50 -31.50
CA LYS A 269 -1.26 -3.29 -32.31
C LYS A 269 -0.56 -3.61 -33.65
N ARG A 270 -0.10 -4.85 -33.84
CA ARG A 270 0.51 -5.34 -35.07
C ARG A 270 -0.46 -6.09 -35.99
N ASP A 271 -1.47 -6.78 -35.44
CA ASP A 271 -2.40 -7.61 -36.19
C ASP A 271 -3.85 -7.38 -35.76
N SER A 272 -4.75 -7.22 -36.69
CA SER A 272 -6.04 -6.54 -36.57
C SER A 272 -7.20 -7.31 -35.93
N GLU A 273 -7.03 -8.44 -35.28
CA GLU A 273 -8.12 -9.15 -34.62
C GLU A 273 -7.77 -9.60 -33.20
N ILE A 274 -8.47 -9.02 -32.20
CA ILE A 274 -8.37 -9.40 -30.80
C ILE A 274 -9.12 -10.71 -30.58
N PRO A 275 -8.49 -11.75 -30.01
CA PRO A 275 -9.24 -12.90 -29.52
C PRO A 275 -10.23 -12.44 -28.45
N LYS A 276 -11.51 -12.73 -28.64
CA LYS A 276 -12.59 -12.30 -27.72
C LYS A 276 -12.44 -12.80 -26.28
N ASN A 277 -11.59 -13.78 -26.04
CA ASN A 277 -11.44 -14.47 -24.76
C ASN A 277 -10.35 -13.91 -23.84
N GLU A 278 -9.65 -12.82 -24.24
CA GLU A 278 -8.50 -12.29 -23.49
C GLU A 278 -8.70 -10.86 -22.96
N ALA A 279 -9.92 -10.33 -23.04
CA ALA A 279 -10.22 -8.99 -22.56
C ALA A 279 -11.58 -8.94 -21.88
N GLU A 280 -11.65 -8.27 -20.73
CA GLU A 280 -12.90 -7.87 -20.09
C GLU A 280 -13.43 -6.59 -20.74
N GLU A 281 -14.70 -6.53 -21.07
CA GLU A 281 -15.32 -5.39 -21.76
C GLU A 281 -16.61 -4.92 -21.10
N LEU A 282 -16.71 -3.59 -20.87
CA LEU A 282 -17.96 -2.94 -20.50
C LEU A 282 -18.46 -2.08 -21.68
N ARG A 283 -19.57 -2.49 -22.27
CA ARG A 283 -20.23 -1.78 -23.35
C ARG A 283 -21.72 -1.56 -23.04
N GLU A 284 -22.18 -0.35 -23.26
CA GLU A 284 -23.59 0.05 -23.21
C GLU A 284 -23.85 0.92 -24.43
N ASP A 285 -24.94 0.65 -25.14
CA ASP A 285 -25.25 1.34 -26.40
C ASP A 285 -25.52 2.82 -26.15
N ASN A 286 -25.04 3.65 -27.08
CA ASN A 286 -25.13 5.11 -27.07
C ASN A 286 -24.73 5.77 -25.72
N SER A 287 -23.70 5.21 -25.07
CA SER A 287 -23.18 5.64 -23.78
C SER A 287 -21.71 6.05 -23.88
N LEU A 288 -21.36 7.20 -23.33
CA LEU A 288 -19.98 7.66 -23.18
C LEU A 288 -19.47 7.34 -21.80
N LYS A 289 -18.20 6.90 -21.72
CA LYS A 289 -17.59 6.45 -20.47
C LYS A 289 -16.39 7.30 -20.06
N THR A 290 -16.32 7.60 -18.77
CA THR A 290 -15.19 8.30 -18.15
C THR A 290 -14.70 7.50 -16.96
N ILE A 291 -13.42 7.14 -16.93
CA ILE A 291 -12.79 6.51 -15.76
C ILE A 291 -12.51 7.60 -14.75
N ASN A 292 -13.01 7.45 -13.51
CA ASN A 292 -12.80 8.39 -12.41
C ASN A 292 -11.84 7.84 -11.34
N PHE A 293 -11.77 6.53 -11.23
CA PHE A 293 -10.89 5.85 -10.29
C PHE A 293 -10.62 4.42 -10.77
N ILE A 294 -9.43 3.91 -10.53
CA ILE A 294 -9.10 2.51 -10.82
C ILE A 294 -8.01 2.01 -9.87
N THR A 295 -8.14 0.77 -9.44
CA THR A 295 -7.15 -0.02 -8.70
C THR A 295 -7.04 -1.42 -9.29
N ASN A 296 -6.24 -2.28 -8.68
CA ASN A 296 -6.06 -3.67 -9.14
C ASN A 296 -7.37 -4.44 -9.35
N ASN A 297 -8.41 -4.12 -8.59
CA ASN A 297 -9.64 -4.89 -8.55
C ASN A 297 -10.88 -4.14 -8.96
N TYR A 298 -10.89 -2.82 -8.81
CA TYR A 298 -12.08 -2.00 -8.93
C TYR A 298 -11.86 -0.86 -9.90
N ILE A 299 -12.89 -0.56 -10.65
CA ILE A 299 -12.93 0.60 -11.53
C ILE A 299 -14.21 1.38 -11.29
N ASN A 300 -14.08 2.70 -11.12
CA ASN A 300 -15.22 3.61 -11.10
C ASN A 300 -15.36 4.32 -12.43
N VAL A 301 -16.53 4.17 -13.03
CA VAL A 301 -16.88 4.72 -14.34
C VAL A 301 -18.06 5.66 -14.20
N GLU A 302 -17.96 6.83 -14.81
CA GLU A 302 -19.11 7.67 -15.11
C GLU A 302 -19.60 7.32 -16.52
N SER A 303 -20.87 6.97 -16.64
CA SER A 303 -21.56 6.74 -17.92
C SER A 303 -22.51 7.89 -18.21
N LEU A 304 -22.40 8.48 -19.40
CA LEU A 304 -23.35 9.45 -19.94
C LEU A 304 -24.20 8.77 -21.03
N ASP A 305 -25.46 8.52 -20.73
CA ASP A 305 -26.44 8.08 -21.72
C ASP A 305 -26.78 9.26 -22.64
N ARG A 306 -26.48 9.14 -23.93
CA ARG A 306 -26.69 10.21 -24.88
C ARG A 306 -28.15 10.41 -25.29
N ASN A 307 -29.00 9.42 -25.11
CA ASN A 307 -30.43 9.51 -25.40
C ASN A 307 -31.16 10.35 -24.35
N THR A 308 -30.81 10.15 -23.08
CA THR A 308 -31.50 10.77 -21.95
C THR A 308 -30.73 11.94 -21.32
N GLY A 309 -29.43 12.06 -21.62
CA GLY A 309 -28.52 12.98 -20.93
C GLY A 309 -28.17 12.56 -19.51
N LYS A 310 -28.69 11.43 -19.02
CA LYS A 310 -28.46 10.94 -17.65
C LYS A 310 -27.01 10.56 -17.46
N ARG A 311 -26.43 10.98 -16.32
CA ARG A 311 -25.07 10.62 -15.89
C ARG A 311 -25.13 9.75 -14.66
N THR A 312 -24.54 8.57 -14.72
CA THR A 312 -24.49 7.62 -13.61
C THR A 312 -23.06 7.32 -13.22
N LEU A 313 -22.83 7.12 -11.92
CA LEU A 313 -21.59 6.61 -11.38
C LEU A 313 -21.78 5.13 -11.10
N ARG A 314 -20.79 4.31 -11.46
CA ARG A 314 -20.79 2.86 -11.16
C ARG A 314 -19.40 2.40 -10.79
N ILE A 315 -19.32 1.51 -9.82
CA ILE A 315 -18.08 0.83 -9.45
C ILE A 315 -18.23 -0.63 -9.86
N TYR A 316 -17.29 -1.12 -10.62
CA TYR A 316 -17.27 -2.51 -11.10
C TYR A 316 -16.03 -3.24 -10.59
N ASN A 317 -16.14 -4.57 -10.49
CA ASN A 317 -14.98 -5.43 -10.38
C ASN A 317 -14.37 -5.59 -11.78
N LEU A 318 -13.04 -5.38 -11.89
CA LEU A 318 -12.32 -5.47 -13.15
C LEU A 318 -12.36 -6.84 -13.80
N ASP A 319 -12.46 -7.92 -12.99
CA ASP A 319 -12.55 -9.30 -13.50
C ASP A 319 -13.93 -9.70 -14.03
N LYS A 320 -14.92 -8.81 -13.88
CA LYS A 320 -16.32 -9.10 -14.18
C LYS A 320 -16.99 -7.92 -14.88
N LEU A 321 -16.25 -7.23 -15.74
CA LEU A 321 -16.78 -6.09 -16.48
C LEU A 321 -17.91 -6.52 -17.43
N GLU A 322 -17.78 -7.69 -18.06
CA GLU A 322 -18.79 -8.24 -18.96
C GLU A 322 -20.11 -8.55 -18.26
N ASP A 323 -20.09 -8.88 -16.97
CA ASP A 323 -21.30 -9.12 -16.18
C ASP A 323 -22.13 -7.84 -15.99
N LYS A 324 -21.54 -6.66 -16.20
CA LYS A 324 -22.14 -5.32 -16.00
C LYS A 324 -22.74 -5.13 -14.60
N LYS A 325 -22.28 -5.94 -13.64
CA LYS A 325 -22.76 -5.91 -12.25
C LYS A 325 -22.00 -4.86 -11.46
N ALA A 326 -22.63 -3.71 -11.24
CA ALA A 326 -22.09 -2.68 -10.37
C ALA A 326 -22.16 -3.09 -8.89
N LEU A 327 -21.24 -2.55 -8.10
CA LEU A 327 -21.25 -2.64 -6.65
C LEU A 327 -22.12 -1.54 -6.06
N SER A 328 -22.83 -1.87 -4.98
CA SER A 328 -23.64 -0.93 -4.22
C SER A 328 -22.83 -0.32 -3.08
N TYR A 329 -23.34 0.76 -2.47
CA TYR A 329 -22.71 1.30 -1.27
C TYR A 329 -22.61 0.26 -0.13
N LYS A 330 -23.52 -0.72 -0.07
CA LYS A 330 -23.51 -1.79 0.95
C LYS A 330 -22.33 -2.74 0.84
N ASP A 331 -21.70 -2.81 -0.34
CA ASP A 331 -20.52 -3.66 -0.55
C ASP A 331 -19.26 -3.04 0.07
N PHE A 332 -19.31 -1.76 0.48
CA PHE A 332 -18.18 -1.02 1.05
C PHE A 332 -18.35 -0.66 2.52
N ILE A 333 -19.50 -0.86 3.11
CA ILE A 333 -19.89 -0.29 4.40
C ILE A 333 -20.33 -1.37 5.36
N SER A 334 -19.90 -1.29 6.63
CA SER A 334 -20.41 -2.11 7.71
C SER A 334 -21.80 -1.64 8.17
N GLU A 335 -22.58 -2.52 8.83
CA GLU A 335 -23.92 -2.17 9.34
C GLU A 335 -23.88 -1.02 10.37
N ASP A 336 -22.81 -0.87 11.12
CA ASP A 336 -22.69 0.20 12.12
C ASP A 336 -22.40 1.56 11.49
N GLU A 337 -21.64 1.61 10.42
CA GLU A 337 -21.38 2.82 9.63
C GLU A 337 -22.66 3.27 8.89
N LEU A 338 -23.50 2.33 8.46
CA LEU A 338 -24.81 2.63 7.84
C LEU A 338 -25.70 3.50 8.71
N LYS A 339 -25.67 3.32 10.02
CA LYS A 339 -26.50 4.10 10.97
C LYS A 339 -26.06 5.56 11.07
N SER A 340 -24.77 5.83 10.92
CA SER A 340 -24.21 7.19 11.00
C SER A 340 -24.52 8.05 9.78
N GLU A 341 -24.77 7.42 8.63
CA GLU A 341 -24.99 8.08 7.32
C GLU A 341 -26.44 7.98 6.81
N GLU A 342 -27.40 7.73 7.69
CA GLU A 342 -28.79 7.40 7.34
C GLU A 342 -29.42 8.40 6.36
N LYS A 343 -29.14 9.71 6.50
CA LYS A 343 -29.69 10.75 5.62
C LYS A 343 -29.15 10.65 4.19
N ASN A 344 -27.85 10.43 4.03
CA ASN A 344 -27.20 10.34 2.73
C ASN A 344 -27.55 9.02 2.04
N ILE A 345 -27.65 7.94 2.82
CA ILE A 345 -28.07 6.63 2.34
C ILE A 345 -29.54 6.63 1.90
N GLN A 346 -30.41 7.38 2.60
CA GLN A 346 -31.79 7.57 2.19
C GLN A 346 -31.91 8.12 0.76
N ALA A 347 -31.02 9.02 0.37
CA ALA A 347 -30.94 9.57 -0.97
C ALA A 347 -30.60 8.54 -2.05
N LEU A 348 -29.86 7.47 -1.70
CA LEU A 348 -29.47 6.39 -2.61
C LEU A 348 -30.46 5.22 -2.66
N LYS A 349 -31.61 5.29 -1.98
CA LYS A 349 -32.57 4.17 -1.94
C LYS A 349 -33.07 3.75 -3.32
N GLU A 350 -33.29 4.71 -4.22
CA GLU A 350 -33.79 4.44 -5.58
C GLU A 350 -32.69 3.82 -6.48
N ASP A 351 -31.42 4.23 -6.29
CA ASP A 351 -30.29 3.71 -7.05
C ASP A 351 -29.05 3.52 -6.13
N PRO A 352 -28.99 2.42 -5.38
CA PRO A 352 -27.90 2.15 -4.43
C PRO A 352 -26.52 1.93 -5.10
N TYR A 353 -26.50 1.82 -6.41
CA TYR A 353 -25.31 1.64 -7.24
C TYR A 353 -24.76 2.95 -7.79
N ASN A 354 -25.48 4.08 -7.62
CA ASN A 354 -25.06 5.38 -8.16
C ASN A 354 -24.06 6.07 -7.24
N ILE A 355 -22.95 5.41 -7.08
CA ILE A 355 -21.82 5.81 -6.23
C ILE A 355 -20.52 5.85 -7.02
N GLY A 356 -19.61 6.68 -6.58
CA GLY A 356 -18.30 6.79 -7.20
C GLY A 356 -17.20 7.11 -6.21
N ILE A 357 -15.98 6.89 -6.65
CA ILE A 357 -14.76 7.21 -5.91
C ILE A 357 -14.10 8.41 -6.58
N TYR A 358 -13.69 9.38 -5.79
CA TYR A 358 -13.02 10.58 -6.26
C TYR A 358 -11.88 10.97 -5.33
N ARG A 359 -10.94 11.75 -5.83
CA ARG A 359 -9.79 12.23 -5.07
C ARG A 359 -10.04 13.63 -4.53
N ASP A 360 -9.88 13.80 -3.22
CA ASP A 360 -10.00 15.09 -2.56
C ASP A 360 -9.05 15.21 -1.37
N ASN A 361 -8.29 16.32 -1.32
CA ASN A 361 -7.36 16.65 -0.24
C ASN A 361 -6.40 15.52 0.14
N GLY A 362 -5.87 14.81 -0.86
CA GLY A 362 -4.90 13.72 -0.65
C GLY A 362 -5.52 12.37 -0.32
N PHE A 363 -6.86 12.26 -0.33
CA PHE A 363 -7.58 11.01 -0.02
C PHE A 363 -8.55 10.62 -1.13
N TRP A 364 -8.72 9.32 -1.29
CA TRP A 364 -9.82 8.76 -2.05
C TRP A 364 -11.06 8.68 -1.16
N LYS A 365 -12.17 9.20 -1.65
CA LYS A 365 -13.45 9.31 -0.93
C LYS A 365 -14.59 8.75 -1.75
N LEU A 366 -15.64 8.30 -1.09
CA LEU A 366 -16.89 7.90 -1.71
C LEU A 366 -17.83 9.10 -1.86
N LYS A 367 -18.53 9.14 -2.98
CA LYS A 367 -19.66 10.05 -3.22
C LYS A 367 -20.86 9.32 -3.78
N GLY A 368 -22.05 9.81 -3.46
CA GLY A 368 -23.28 9.43 -4.11
C GLY A 368 -23.70 10.45 -5.17
N ARG A 369 -24.53 10.03 -6.12
CA ARG A 369 -25.13 10.91 -7.13
C ARG A 369 -26.64 10.73 -7.19
N LEU A 370 -27.35 11.85 -7.17
CA LEU A 370 -28.77 11.92 -7.46
C LEU A 370 -28.97 12.51 -8.85
N ASN A 371 -29.74 11.83 -9.67
CA ASN A 371 -30.19 12.37 -10.94
C ASN A 371 -31.59 12.98 -10.79
N THR A 372 -31.81 14.12 -11.41
CA THR A 372 -33.15 14.77 -11.51
C THR A 372 -33.79 14.41 -12.85
N GLU A 373 -35.11 14.59 -12.94
CA GLU A 373 -35.88 14.27 -14.16
C GLU A 373 -35.48 15.11 -15.37
N ASP A 374 -34.90 16.30 -15.16
CA ASP A 374 -34.44 17.20 -16.20
C ASP A 374 -33.01 16.86 -16.71
N GLY A 375 -32.48 15.70 -16.35
CA GLY A 375 -31.15 15.22 -16.77
C GLY A 375 -29.98 15.86 -16.00
N LYS A 376 -30.25 16.72 -15.03
CA LYS A 376 -29.21 17.24 -14.12
C LYS A 376 -28.90 16.24 -13.03
N TYR A 377 -27.79 16.47 -12.31
CA TYR A 377 -27.43 15.66 -11.18
C TYR A 377 -26.81 16.50 -10.06
N SER A 378 -26.82 15.95 -8.86
CA SER A 378 -26.16 16.50 -7.68
C SER A 378 -25.32 15.41 -7.04
N ASP A 379 -24.02 15.68 -6.86
CA ASP A 379 -23.12 14.81 -6.13
C ASP A 379 -23.10 15.23 -4.64
N PHE A 380 -22.95 14.26 -3.75
CA PHE A 380 -22.82 14.47 -2.31
C PHE A 380 -21.83 13.50 -1.72
N ASP A 381 -21.11 13.94 -0.70
CA ASP A 381 -20.11 13.11 -0.03
C ASP A 381 -20.79 12.04 0.84
N LEU A 382 -20.26 10.84 0.76
CA LEU A 382 -20.51 9.80 1.73
C LEU A 382 -19.31 9.82 2.70
N ASN A 383 -19.54 10.18 3.97
CA ASN A 383 -18.48 10.29 4.97
C ASN A 383 -17.99 8.92 5.45
N LEU A 384 -17.67 8.08 4.52
CA LEU A 384 -17.29 6.68 4.70
C LEU A 384 -15.84 6.47 4.32
N VAL A 385 -15.15 5.72 5.14
CA VAL A 385 -13.76 5.35 4.87
C VAL A 385 -13.75 4.20 3.87
N LEU A 386 -13.06 4.39 2.74
CA LEU A 386 -12.86 3.32 1.77
C LEU A 386 -12.15 2.12 2.42
N PRO A 387 -12.65 0.89 2.24
CA PRO A 387 -11.97 -0.30 2.69
C PRO A 387 -10.53 -0.36 2.15
N TYR A 388 -9.64 -0.92 2.95
CA TYR A 388 -8.23 -1.08 2.57
C TYR A 388 -8.06 -1.87 1.26
N GLU A 389 -8.96 -2.82 1.01
CA GLU A 389 -9.01 -3.64 -0.18
C GLU A 389 -9.26 -2.83 -1.46
N VAL A 390 -9.92 -1.68 -1.32
CA VAL A 390 -10.18 -0.77 -2.44
C VAL A 390 -8.98 0.12 -2.71
N ASN A 391 -8.28 0.59 -1.65
CA ASN A 391 -7.07 1.37 -1.81
C ASN A 391 -6.13 1.22 -0.62
N LYS A 392 -5.00 0.56 -0.84
CA LYS A 392 -3.96 0.27 0.16
C LYS A 392 -3.22 1.52 0.65
N TYR A 393 -3.05 2.51 -0.23
CA TYR A 393 -2.23 3.70 0.02
C TYR A 393 -3.09 4.96 0.17
N ASN A 394 -4.28 4.82 0.76
CA ASN A 394 -5.17 5.97 1.03
C ASN A 394 -4.73 6.79 2.25
N LYS A 395 -3.47 6.70 2.65
CA LYS A 395 -2.91 7.52 3.74
C LYS A 395 -1.85 8.45 3.18
N ILE A 396 -1.88 9.69 3.62
CA ILE A 396 -0.83 10.66 3.39
C ILE A 396 -0.18 10.99 4.75
N ASN A 397 1.12 10.67 4.89
CA ASN A 397 1.83 10.86 6.16
C ASN A 397 2.14 12.34 6.47
N ILE A 398 2.11 13.20 5.46
CA ILE A 398 2.20 14.63 5.60
C ILE A 398 0.80 15.23 5.36
N PRO A 399 0.20 15.94 6.32
CA PRO A 399 -1.13 16.50 6.13
C PRO A 399 -1.21 17.40 4.89
N MET A 400 -2.29 17.30 4.13
CA MET A 400 -2.48 18.09 2.91
C MET A 400 -2.45 19.60 3.18
N THR A 401 -2.84 20.03 4.38
CA THR A 401 -2.71 21.42 4.84
C THR A 401 -1.24 21.87 4.87
N GLN A 402 -0.33 21.03 5.33
CA GLN A 402 1.11 21.33 5.32
C GLN A 402 1.65 21.38 3.88
N ILE A 403 1.20 20.49 3.01
CA ILE A 403 1.57 20.49 1.59
C ILE A 403 1.08 21.77 0.90
N LYS A 404 -0.16 22.18 1.15
CA LYS A 404 -0.73 23.42 0.60
C LYS A 404 -0.06 24.69 1.19
N ASN A 405 0.38 24.66 2.45
CA ASN A 405 1.17 25.73 3.04
C ASN A 405 2.56 25.85 2.39
N PHE A 406 3.14 24.72 1.99
CA PHE A 406 4.39 24.72 1.22
C PHE A 406 4.21 25.39 -0.16
N LYS A 407 3.15 25.01 -0.91
CA LYS A 407 2.77 25.68 -2.17
C LYS A 407 1.25 25.62 -2.35
N SER A 408 0.59 26.77 -2.32
CA SER A 408 -0.88 26.88 -2.41
C SER A 408 -1.49 26.37 -3.72
N ARG A 409 -0.69 26.28 -4.80
CA ARG A 409 -1.13 25.78 -6.12
C ARG A 409 -1.21 24.27 -6.21
N ILE A 410 -0.77 23.54 -5.18
CA ILE A 410 -0.85 22.06 -5.15
C ILE A 410 -2.31 21.65 -5.04
N LYS A 411 -2.78 20.92 -6.04
CA LYS A 411 -4.13 20.33 -6.07
C LYS A 411 -4.18 19.01 -5.34
N ASP A 412 -3.14 18.17 -5.52
CA ASP A 412 -3.04 16.85 -4.94
C ASP A 412 -1.59 16.48 -4.61
N GLY A 413 -1.38 15.56 -3.68
CA GLY A 413 -0.07 15.14 -3.24
C GLY A 413 -0.03 13.67 -2.84
N PHE A 414 1.13 13.04 -3.05
CA PHE A 414 1.41 11.64 -2.73
C PHE A 414 2.77 11.58 -2.06
N VAL A 415 2.82 10.90 -0.92
CA VAL A 415 4.07 10.74 -0.17
C VAL A 415 4.52 9.29 -0.33
N SER A 416 5.81 9.09 -0.58
CA SER A 416 6.37 7.75 -0.67
C SER A 416 6.23 6.98 0.66
N PRO A 417 6.15 5.64 0.64
CA PRO A 417 5.96 4.84 1.86
C PRO A 417 7.00 5.10 2.94
N ASP A 418 8.22 5.47 2.56
CA ASP A 418 9.35 5.80 3.45
C ASP A 418 9.44 7.30 3.80
N ASN A 419 8.50 8.12 3.33
CA ASN A 419 8.45 9.58 3.54
C ASN A 419 9.65 10.38 2.98
N ASN A 420 10.35 9.86 1.97
CA ASN A 420 11.50 10.54 1.37
C ASN A 420 11.13 11.41 0.17
N PHE A 421 9.98 11.16 -0.45
CA PHE A 421 9.53 11.90 -1.63
C PHE A 421 8.10 12.39 -1.48
N LEU A 422 7.87 13.60 -1.95
CA LEU A 422 6.54 14.18 -2.19
C LEU A 422 6.35 14.35 -3.69
N ILE A 423 5.35 13.68 -4.24
CA ILE A 423 4.88 13.85 -5.61
C ILE A 423 3.66 14.76 -5.57
N THR A 424 3.62 15.82 -6.35
CA THR A 424 2.52 16.80 -6.37
C THR A 424 1.92 16.94 -7.75
N LEU A 425 0.63 17.23 -7.77
CA LEU A 425 -0.08 17.73 -8.92
C LEU A 425 -0.32 19.25 -8.74
N GLU A 426 0.37 20.06 -9.54
CA GLU A 426 0.32 21.51 -9.49
C GLU A 426 -0.18 22.06 -10.83
N ASN A 427 -1.43 22.53 -10.89
CA ASN A 427 -2.07 22.93 -12.15
C ASN A 427 -2.00 21.81 -13.21
N ASN A 428 -1.16 22.00 -14.23
CA ASN A 428 -0.90 21.04 -15.32
C ASN A 428 0.47 20.34 -15.21
N TYR A 429 1.17 20.47 -14.05
CA TYR A 429 2.49 19.86 -13.83
C TYR A 429 2.46 18.81 -12.73
N LEU A 430 3.15 17.72 -12.97
CA LEU A 430 3.57 16.78 -11.93
C LEU A 430 4.98 17.20 -11.48
N ARG A 431 5.18 17.37 -10.17
CA ARG A 431 6.47 17.70 -9.56
C ARG A 431 6.83 16.71 -8.49
N ILE A 432 8.12 16.48 -8.32
CA ILE A 432 8.67 15.62 -7.28
C ILE A 432 9.63 16.42 -6.43
N TYR A 433 9.47 16.33 -5.12
CA TYR A 433 10.29 16.99 -4.12
C TYR A 433 10.89 15.96 -3.18
N ASN A 434 12.13 16.18 -2.74
CA ASN A 434 12.69 15.42 -1.63
C ASN A 434 12.10 15.90 -0.31
N ILE A 435 11.94 14.96 0.62
CA ILE A 435 11.64 15.21 2.02
C ILE A 435 12.89 14.82 2.82
N SER A 436 13.40 15.74 3.63
CA SER A 436 14.53 15.49 4.52
C SER A 436 14.18 15.95 5.92
N GLU A 437 14.37 15.10 6.91
CA GLU A 437 14.04 15.39 8.32
C GLU A 437 12.59 15.90 8.50
N GLY A 438 11.65 15.34 7.74
CA GLY A 438 10.24 15.74 7.76
C GLY A 438 9.94 17.09 7.09
N LYS A 439 10.92 17.73 6.43
CA LYS A 439 10.76 18.99 5.71
C LYS A 439 10.82 18.78 4.20
N ILE A 440 9.89 19.42 3.49
CA ILE A 440 9.86 19.41 2.03
C ILE A 440 10.94 20.35 1.50
N ILE A 441 11.84 19.87 0.67
CA ILE A 441 12.89 20.68 0.02
C ILE A 441 12.25 21.49 -1.10
N SER A 442 12.51 22.80 -1.12
CA SER A 442 11.77 23.75 -1.97
C SER A 442 11.96 23.59 -3.47
N SER A 443 13.10 23.05 -3.91
CA SER A 443 13.38 22.81 -5.32
C SER A 443 12.90 21.42 -5.73
N PRO A 444 12.08 21.29 -6.80
CA PRO A 444 11.71 19.99 -7.32
C PRO A 444 12.92 19.31 -7.95
N ILE A 445 13.02 17.99 -7.76
CA ILE A 445 14.02 17.15 -8.43
C ILE A 445 13.55 16.70 -9.82
N PHE A 446 12.25 16.85 -10.08
CA PHE A 446 11.64 16.53 -11.37
C PHE A 446 10.38 17.36 -11.60
N GLU A 447 10.17 17.75 -12.84
CA GLU A 447 8.97 18.45 -13.30
C GLU A 447 8.55 17.93 -14.67
N ARG A 448 7.25 17.66 -14.84
CA ARG A 448 6.66 17.21 -16.09
C ARG A 448 5.30 17.83 -16.32
N GLU A 449 5.11 18.42 -17.48
CA GLU A 449 3.79 18.86 -17.94
C GLU A 449 2.94 17.63 -18.29
N ILE A 450 1.74 17.53 -17.71
CA ILE A 450 0.81 16.41 -17.89
C ILE A 450 -0.49 16.81 -18.60
N GLY A 451 -0.70 18.08 -18.86
CA GLY A 451 -1.85 18.64 -19.55
C GLY A 451 -2.83 19.37 -18.63
N ASP A 452 -3.66 20.20 -19.25
CA ASP A 452 -4.64 21.01 -18.54
C ASP A 452 -5.75 20.13 -17.91
N GLU A 453 -6.29 20.62 -16.79
CA GLU A 453 -7.34 19.93 -16.04
C GLU A 453 -7.03 18.44 -15.71
N ALA A 454 -5.74 18.10 -15.64
CA ALA A 454 -5.33 16.75 -15.25
C ALA A 454 -5.88 16.38 -13.89
N SER A 455 -6.43 15.18 -13.77
CA SER A 455 -6.88 14.60 -12.52
C SER A 455 -6.35 13.18 -12.36
N THR A 456 -5.85 12.89 -11.16
CA THR A 456 -5.38 11.55 -10.80
C THR A 456 -6.56 10.60 -10.70
N ILE A 457 -6.41 9.43 -11.31
CA ILE A 457 -7.42 8.36 -11.27
C ILE A 457 -6.87 7.03 -10.77
N MET A 458 -5.53 6.90 -10.66
CA MET A 458 -4.85 5.70 -10.18
C MET A 458 -3.56 6.07 -9.48
N THR A 459 -3.22 5.37 -8.40
CA THR A 459 -1.89 5.40 -7.78
C THR A 459 -1.55 4.05 -7.20
N GLU A 460 -0.36 3.54 -7.50
CA GLU A 460 0.15 2.29 -6.97
C GLU A 460 1.63 2.42 -6.63
N TRP A 461 2.05 1.80 -5.52
CA TRP A 461 3.43 1.75 -5.09
C TRP A 461 3.99 0.34 -5.18
N ALA A 462 5.22 0.22 -5.69
CA ALA A 462 6.05 -0.95 -5.53
C ALA A 462 7.23 -0.62 -4.63
N THR A 463 7.61 -1.54 -3.77
CA THR A 463 8.79 -1.43 -2.90
C THR A 463 9.74 -2.59 -3.15
N GLY A 464 11.04 -2.35 -2.91
CA GLY A 464 12.07 -3.36 -3.05
C GLY A 464 12.12 -3.97 -4.45
N ARG A 465 12.26 -5.29 -4.54
CA ARG A 465 12.37 -6.02 -5.81
C ARG A 465 11.22 -5.75 -6.80
N TYR A 466 10.02 -5.47 -6.30
CA TYR A 466 8.88 -5.21 -7.18
C TYR A 466 9.04 -3.93 -8.00
N ALA A 467 9.76 -2.94 -7.48
CA ALA A 467 10.07 -1.75 -8.26
C ALA A 467 10.94 -2.08 -9.48
N ASN A 468 11.90 -3.01 -9.35
CA ASN A 468 12.74 -3.47 -10.47
C ASN A 468 11.94 -4.35 -11.43
N ILE A 469 11.16 -5.30 -10.92
CA ILE A 469 10.28 -6.14 -11.75
C ILE A 469 9.34 -5.27 -12.59
N TRP A 470 8.73 -4.25 -11.99
CA TRP A 470 7.86 -3.33 -12.72
C TRP A 470 8.63 -2.56 -13.80
N GLN A 471 9.84 -2.08 -13.47
CA GLN A 471 10.68 -1.40 -14.46
C GLN A 471 11.01 -2.30 -15.63
N ASP A 472 11.47 -3.52 -15.37
CA ASP A 472 11.86 -4.47 -16.41
C ASP A 472 10.68 -4.84 -17.30
N GLU A 473 9.53 -5.10 -16.72
CA GLU A 473 8.33 -5.47 -17.45
C GLU A 473 7.79 -4.32 -18.31
N LEU A 474 7.75 -3.10 -17.76
CA LEU A 474 7.30 -1.92 -18.49
C LEU A 474 8.30 -1.51 -19.57
N SER A 475 9.61 -1.58 -19.30
CA SER A 475 10.67 -1.18 -20.26
C SER A 475 10.86 -2.19 -21.39
N SER A 476 10.58 -3.49 -21.15
CA SER A 476 10.67 -4.53 -22.18
C SER A 476 9.65 -4.35 -23.30
N ASN A 477 8.55 -3.68 -23.00
CA ASN A 477 7.49 -3.36 -23.96
C ASN A 477 7.84 -2.08 -24.74
N LYS A 478 8.66 -2.22 -25.79
CA LYS A 478 9.17 -1.09 -26.61
C LYS A 478 8.09 -0.23 -27.29
N TRP A 479 6.82 -0.64 -27.28
CA TRP A 479 5.74 0.03 -27.97
C TRP A 479 4.85 0.81 -27.02
N GLY A 480 4.85 2.14 -27.18
CA GLY A 480 4.02 3.05 -26.37
C GLY A 480 4.61 3.48 -25.04
N VAL A 481 5.84 3.07 -24.74
CA VAL A 481 6.59 3.56 -23.59
C VAL A 481 7.57 4.62 -24.05
N LYS A 482 7.41 5.83 -23.53
CA LYS A 482 8.34 6.92 -23.75
C LYS A 482 9.21 7.06 -22.52
N TRP A 483 10.50 6.78 -22.67
CA TRP A 483 11.48 7.12 -21.65
C TRP A 483 11.66 8.63 -21.60
N ILE A 484 11.54 9.20 -20.41
CA ILE A 484 11.69 10.61 -20.15
C ILE A 484 12.88 10.74 -19.20
N ARG A 485 13.95 11.35 -19.66
CA ARG A 485 15.11 11.61 -18.82
C ARG A 485 14.76 12.63 -17.74
N SER A 486 15.12 12.35 -16.48
CA SER A 486 15.12 13.32 -15.39
C SER A 486 16.15 14.40 -15.60
#